data_727cc410efb65abf5efe03a6dfbd0af6
#
_entry.id   727cc410efb65abf5efe03a6dfbd0af6
#
_cell.length_a   1.000
_cell.length_b   1.000
_cell.length_c   1.000
_cell.angle_alpha   90.00
_cell.angle_beta   90.00
_cell.angle_gamma   90.00
#
_symmetry.space_group_name_H-M   'P 1'
#
loop_
_entity.id
_entity.type
_entity.pdbx_description
1 polymer ?
#
loop_
_entity_poly.entity_id
_entity_poly.type
_entity_poly.pdbx_seq_one_letter_code
_entity_poly.pdbx_strand_id
1 'polypeptide(L)'
;MVMVRDIPFTTLCEHHLVPFVGRAHVAYLPGPEGRITGLSKLARLVEGYARRLQVQERMTTQIVEALEREMSPRGSIVVIEAEHFCMSMRGVKKPGATTVTSAVRGLFRTDAAARAEALQYIQRPGNAWR
;
A
#
# COMPACT_ATOMS: atom_id res chain seq x y z
N MET A 1 -11.17 3.94 -11.85
CA MET A 1 -10.22 3.51 -10.79
C MET A 1 -10.98 2.83 -9.68
N VAL A 2 -10.45 1.73 -9.19
CA VAL A 2 -10.96 1.03 -8.00
C VAL A 2 -9.89 1.15 -6.92
N MET A 3 -10.27 1.62 -5.74
CA MET A 3 -9.34 1.82 -4.64
C MET A 3 -9.91 1.25 -3.34
N VAL A 4 -9.07 0.55 -2.60
CA VAL A 4 -9.31 0.25 -1.19
C VAL A 4 -8.21 0.95 -0.40
N ARG A 5 -8.61 1.85 0.48
CA ARG A 5 -7.65 2.61 1.30
C ARG A 5 -7.78 2.24 2.76
N ASP A 6 -6.78 2.63 3.52
CA ASP A 6 -6.75 2.44 4.97
C ASP A 6 -6.84 0.97 5.38
N ILE A 7 -6.17 0.09 4.61
CA ILE A 7 -6.08 -1.32 4.97
C ILE A 7 -5.05 -1.45 6.10
N PRO A 8 -5.48 -1.76 7.32
CA PRO A 8 -4.53 -1.86 8.42
C PRO A 8 -3.68 -3.12 8.29
N PHE A 9 -2.43 -3.02 8.70
CA PHE A 9 -1.54 -4.18 8.74
C PHE A 9 -0.54 -4.06 9.88
N THR A 10 -0.03 -5.21 10.30
CA THR A 10 1.10 -5.33 11.20
C THR A 10 2.06 -6.35 10.61
N THR A 11 3.34 -6.03 10.60
CA THR A 11 4.38 -6.96 10.14
C THR A 11 5.63 -6.80 10.99
N LEU A 12 6.62 -7.64 10.74
CA LEU A 12 7.90 -7.58 11.45
C LEU A 12 9.00 -7.11 10.52
N CYS A 13 9.76 -6.11 10.97
CA CYS A 13 10.93 -5.63 10.25
C CYS A 13 12.00 -6.74 10.22
N GLU A 14 12.45 -7.08 9.02
CA GLU A 14 13.45 -8.12 8.81
C GLU A 14 14.77 -7.82 9.53
N HIS A 15 15.15 -6.55 9.62
CA HIS A 15 16.43 -6.15 10.19
C HIS A 15 16.46 -6.19 11.72
N HIS A 16 15.36 -5.84 12.38
CA HIS A 16 15.35 -5.64 13.83
C HIS A 16 14.40 -6.59 14.56
N LEU A 17 13.57 -7.34 13.83
CA LEU A 17 12.57 -8.25 14.38
C LEU A 17 11.59 -7.57 15.34
N VAL A 18 11.35 -6.28 15.14
CA VAL A 18 10.32 -5.53 15.84
C VAL A 18 9.24 -5.10 14.85
N PRO A 19 8.00 -4.89 15.31
CA PRO A 19 6.91 -4.57 14.40
C PRO A 19 7.07 -3.22 13.70
N PHE A 20 6.50 -3.14 12.50
CA PHE A 20 6.01 -1.88 11.97
C PHE A 20 4.53 -2.06 11.65
N VAL A 21 3.76 -1.03 11.90
CA VAL A 21 2.31 -1.06 11.80
C VAL A 21 1.85 0.16 11.01
N GLY A 22 0.81 -0.03 10.23
CA GLY A 22 0.33 1.08 9.43
C GLY A 22 -0.86 0.72 8.58
N ARG A 23 -0.96 1.43 7.47
CA ARG A 23 -2.06 1.29 6.52
C ARG A 23 -1.51 1.20 5.11
N ALA A 24 -2.15 0.36 4.32
CA ALA A 24 -1.87 0.26 2.89
C ALA A 24 -3.06 0.78 2.11
N HIS A 25 -2.77 1.50 1.04
CA HIS A 25 -3.75 2.00 0.09
C HIS A 25 -3.43 1.38 -1.26
N VAL A 26 -4.41 0.70 -1.85
CA VAL A 26 -4.21 -0.07 -3.07
C VAL A 26 -5.25 0.35 -4.09
N ALA A 27 -4.82 0.71 -5.29
CA ALA A 27 -5.72 1.08 -6.36
C ALA A 27 -5.25 0.50 -7.69
N TYR A 28 -6.22 0.25 -8.57
CA TYR A 28 -5.94 -0.18 -9.93
C TYR A 28 -6.94 0.40 -10.91
N LEU A 29 -6.54 0.47 -12.17
CA LEU A 29 -7.40 0.80 -13.29
C LEU A 29 -7.65 -0.49 -14.04
N PRO A 30 -8.91 -0.95 -14.15
CA PRO A 30 -9.21 -2.18 -14.88
C PRO A 30 -8.62 -2.16 -16.29
N GLY A 31 -8.09 -3.30 -16.71
CA GLY A 31 -7.49 -3.43 -18.02
C GLY A 31 -8.53 -3.48 -19.15
N PRO A 32 -8.06 -3.64 -20.39
CA PRO A 32 -8.96 -3.69 -21.57
C PRO A 32 -10.02 -4.79 -21.47
N GLU A 33 -9.73 -5.86 -20.76
CA GLU A 33 -10.67 -6.96 -20.56
C GLU A 33 -11.70 -6.68 -19.47
N GLY A 34 -11.59 -5.56 -18.77
CA GLY A 34 -12.52 -5.17 -17.72
C GLY A 34 -12.45 -6.04 -16.47
N ARG A 35 -11.34 -6.75 -16.25
CA ARG A 35 -11.20 -7.63 -15.09
C ARG A 35 -11.19 -6.82 -13.80
N ILE A 36 -12.06 -7.22 -12.88
CA ILE A 36 -12.12 -6.64 -11.53
C ILE A 36 -11.98 -7.75 -10.49
N THR A 37 -11.66 -7.39 -9.27
CA THR A 37 -11.54 -8.34 -8.18
C THR A 37 -12.43 -7.94 -7.00
N GLY A 38 -12.74 -8.91 -6.14
CA GLY A 38 -13.42 -8.62 -4.89
C GLY A 38 -12.55 -7.73 -3.99
N LEU A 39 -13.18 -6.77 -3.33
CA LEU A 39 -12.46 -5.79 -2.50
C LEU A 39 -11.70 -6.46 -1.35
N SER A 40 -12.28 -7.53 -0.78
CA SER A 40 -11.63 -8.28 0.30
C SER A 40 -10.34 -8.96 -0.16
N LYS A 41 -10.21 -9.28 -1.45
CA LYS A 41 -8.99 -9.89 -1.98
C LYS A 41 -7.82 -8.92 -1.94
N LEU A 42 -8.07 -7.62 -2.11
CA LEU A 42 -7.03 -6.61 -1.99
C LEU A 42 -6.50 -6.53 -0.56
N ALA A 43 -7.39 -6.58 0.42
CA ALA A 43 -7.00 -6.63 1.82
C ALA A 43 -6.22 -7.90 2.16
N ARG A 44 -6.65 -9.04 1.62
CA ARG A 44 -5.93 -10.31 1.81
C ARG A 44 -4.57 -10.32 1.16
N LEU A 45 -4.40 -9.63 0.04
CA LEU A 45 -3.12 -9.49 -0.63
C LEU A 45 -2.13 -8.76 0.28
N VAL A 46 -2.56 -7.64 0.86
CA VAL A 46 -1.75 -6.89 1.82
C VAL A 46 -1.40 -7.78 3.01
N GLU A 47 -2.38 -8.46 3.59
CA GLU A 47 -2.17 -9.35 4.74
C GLU A 47 -1.20 -10.48 4.42
N GLY A 48 -1.30 -11.06 3.23
CA GLY A 48 -0.42 -12.15 2.83
C GLY A 48 1.05 -11.74 2.81
N TYR A 49 1.36 -10.55 2.31
CA TYR A 49 2.73 -10.05 2.32
C TYR A 49 3.15 -9.54 3.69
N ALA A 50 2.22 -9.04 4.50
CA ALA A 50 2.52 -8.58 5.85
C ALA A 50 2.87 -9.72 6.82
N ARG A 51 2.46 -10.95 6.52
CA ARG A 51 2.76 -12.11 7.36
C ARG A 51 4.18 -12.63 7.23
N ARG A 52 5.00 -12.03 6.38
CA ARG A 52 6.41 -12.38 6.20
C ARG A 52 7.27 -11.39 6.95
N LEU A 53 8.51 -11.77 7.23
CA LEU A 53 9.51 -10.78 7.62
C LEU A 53 9.66 -9.80 6.45
N GLN A 54 9.55 -8.51 6.71
CA GLN A 54 9.46 -7.53 5.65
C GLN A 54 10.42 -6.35 5.80
N VAL A 55 10.60 -5.70 4.69
CA VAL A 55 11.12 -4.35 4.56
C VAL A 55 10.02 -3.57 3.86
N GLN A 56 9.68 -2.39 4.33
CA GLN A 56 8.51 -1.66 3.84
C GLN A 56 8.59 -1.41 2.33
N GLU A 57 9.74 -1.03 1.80
CA GLU A 57 9.93 -0.78 0.38
C GLU A 57 9.66 -2.05 -0.45
N ARG A 58 10.16 -3.18 0.01
CA ARG A 58 9.95 -4.46 -0.66
C ARG A 58 8.48 -4.88 -0.62
N MET A 59 7.82 -4.72 0.52
CA MET A 59 6.41 -5.04 0.67
C MET A 59 5.56 -4.25 -0.33
N THR A 60 5.82 -2.95 -0.44
CA THR A 60 5.13 -2.07 -1.38
C THR A 60 5.27 -2.56 -2.82
N THR A 61 6.49 -2.90 -3.22
CA THR A 61 6.78 -3.39 -4.57
C THR A 61 6.14 -4.76 -4.82
N GLN A 62 6.20 -5.65 -3.83
CA GLN A 62 5.60 -6.98 -3.97
C GLN A 62 4.09 -6.91 -4.19
N ILE A 63 3.42 -6.01 -3.49
CA ILE A 63 1.96 -5.85 -3.63
C ILE A 63 1.61 -5.32 -5.02
N VAL A 64 2.29 -4.29 -5.50
CA VAL A 64 2.00 -3.73 -6.82
C VAL A 64 2.29 -4.72 -7.93
N GLU A 65 3.36 -5.49 -7.81
CA GLU A 65 3.70 -6.52 -8.81
C GLU A 65 2.72 -7.68 -8.81
N ALA A 66 2.19 -8.05 -7.64
CA ALA A 66 1.14 -9.05 -7.57
C ALA A 66 -0.13 -8.60 -8.29
N LEU A 67 -0.51 -7.33 -8.15
CA LEU A 67 -1.65 -6.77 -8.89
C LEU A 67 -1.43 -6.85 -10.40
N GLU A 68 -0.23 -6.46 -10.85
CA GLU A 68 0.11 -6.53 -12.28
C GLU A 68 0.02 -7.96 -12.82
N ARG A 69 0.55 -8.90 -12.07
CA ARG A 69 0.58 -10.31 -12.49
C ARG A 69 -0.80 -10.93 -12.54
N GLU A 70 -1.64 -10.64 -11.54
CA GLU A 70 -2.93 -11.32 -11.39
C GLU A 70 -4.06 -10.68 -12.20
N MET A 71 -3.98 -9.38 -12.44
CA MET A 71 -5.10 -8.63 -12.99
C MET A 71 -4.83 -7.98 -14.34
N SER A 72 -3.58 -7.85 -14.74
CA SER A 72 -3.19 -7.13 -15.97
C SER A 72 -3.92 -5.80 -16.10
N PRO A 73 -3.86 -4.92 -15.11
CA PRO A 73 -4.59 -3.65 -15.14
C PRO A 73 -3.92 -2.66 -16.09
N ARG A 74 -4.62 -1.58 -16.40
CA ARG A 74 -4.00 -0.45 -17.13
C ARG A 74 -2.99 0.29 -16.27
N GLY A 75 -3.15 0.22 -14.99
CA GLY A 75 -2.23 0.81 -14.02
C GLY A 75 -2.57 0.37 -12.62
N SER A 76 -1.59 0.44 -11.75
CA SER A 76 -1.77 0.16 -10.34
C SER A 76 -0.88 1.07 -9.50
N ILE A 77 -1.33 1.34 -8.28
CA ILE A 77 -0.59 2.14 -7.31
C ILE A 77 -0.81 1.55 -5.93
N VAL A 78 0.28 1.48 -5.17
CA VAL A 78 0.26 1.08 -3.77
C VAL A 78 1.01 2.12 -2.98
N VAL A 79 0.40 2.60 -1.89
CA VAL A 79 1.02 3.54 -0.95
C VAL A 79 0.89 2.93 0.43
N ILE A 80 1.99 2.87 1.16
CA ILE A 80 2.03 2.36 2.53
C ILE A 80 2.55 3.44 3.46
N GLU A 81 1.83 3.66 4.56
CA GLU A 81 2.23 4.55 5.63
C GLU A 81 2.37 3.71 6.90
N ALA A 82 3.50 3.79 7.55
CA ALA A 82 3.74 2.95 8.73
C ALA A 82 4.63 3.63 9.75
N GLU A 83 4.40 3.29 11.01
CA GLU A 83 5.31 3.59 12.10
C GLU A 83 6.17 2.35 12.37
N HIS A 84 7.48 2.54 12.40
CA HIS A 84 8.44 1.48 12.67
C HIS A 84 8.85 1.54 14.13
N PHE A 85 8.60 0.49 14.87
CA PHE A 85 8.93 0.46 16.30
C PHE A 85 10.44 0.47 16.54
N CYS A 86 11.24 0.07 15.57
CA CYS A 86 12.68 0.24 15.67
C CYS A 86 13.10 1.73 15.74
N MET A 87 12.24 2.62 15.23
CA MET A 87 12.47 4.08 15.36
C MET A 87 11.77 4.69 16.56
N SER A 88 10.64 4.10 17.00
CA SER A 88 9.81 4.69 18.05
C SER A 88 10.26 4.31 19.44
N MET A 89 10.55 3.02 19.65
CA MET A 89 10.77 2.46 20.99
C MET A 89 12.24 2.22 21.32
N ARG A 90 13.13 2.37 20.37
CA ARG A 90 14.56 2.19 20.54
C ARG A 90 15.32 3.04 19.52
N GLY A 91 16.65 2.98 19.55
CA GLY A 91 17.49 3.70 18.59
C GLY A 91 17.28 5.20 18.70
N VAL A 92 16.78 5.81 17.63
CA VAL A 92 16.58 7.28 17.59
C VAL A 92 15.40 7.75 18.43
N LYS A 93 14.53 6.85 18.87
CA LYS A 93 13.40 7.16 19.77
C LYS A 93 12.55 8.32 19.27
N LYS A 94 11.98 8.16 18.08
CA LYS A 94 11.09 9.17 17.46
C LYS A 94 9.68 8.61 17.32
N PRO A 95 8.91 8.51 18.42
CA PRO A 95 7.53 8.04 18.33
C PRO A 95 6.69 8.98 17.47
N GLY A 96 5.78 8.40 16.69
CA GLY A 96 4.91 9.17 15.81
C GLY A 96 5.51 9.48 14.44
N ALA A 97 6.81 9.28 14.24
CA ALA A 97 7.40 9.43 12.91
C ALA A 97 6.88 8.30 12.00
N THR A 98 6.43 8.65 10.81
CA THR A 98 5.90 7.67 9.85
C THR A 98 6.77 7.63 8.61
N THR A 99 6.85 6.43 8.03
CA THR A 99 7.52 6.20 6.75
C THR A 99 6.45 5.99 5.69
N VAL A 100 6.57 6.68 4.57
CA VAL A 100 5.66 6.53 3.44
C VAL A 100 6.45 5.97 2.26
N THR A 101 5.94 4.88 1.70
CA THR A 101 6.51 4.26 0.50
C THR A 101 5.42 4.10 -0.54
N SER A 102 5.81 4.20 -1.81
CA SER A 102 4.85 4.08 -2.91
C SER A 102 5.47 3.33 -4.08
N ALA A 103 4.63 2.67 -4.84
CA ALA A 103 5.00 2.04 -6.10
C ALA A 103 3.88 2.24 -7.11
N VAL A 104 4.23 2.59 -8.33
CA VAL A 104 3.28 2.86 -9.40
C VAL A 104 3.64 2.05 -10.63
N ARG A 105 2.61 1.63 -11.38
CA ARG A 105 2.80 0.89 -12.64
C ARG A 105 1.77 1.37 -13.66
N GLY A 106 2.12 1.21 -14.93
CA GLY A 106 1.21 1.55 -16.03
C GLY A 106 0.84 3.03 -16.06
N LEU A 107 -0.44 3.34 -16.21
CA LEU A 107 -0.93 4.71 -16.36
C LEU A 107 -0.61 5.59 -15.14
N PHE A 108 -0.50 5.01 -13.96
CA PHE A 108 -0.12 5.81 -12.79
C PHE A 108 1.34 6.30 -12.87
N ARG A 109 2.18 5.67 -13.69
CA ARG A 109 3.54 6.16 -13.96
C ARG A 109 3.55 7.28 -14.97
N THR A 110 2.76 7.14 -16.04
CA THR A 110 2.86 8.00 -17.22
C THR A 110 1.85 9.15 -17.23
N ASP A 111 0.74 9.00 -16.49
CA ASP A 111 -0.31 10.01 -16.43
C ASP A 111 -0.31 10.67 -15.05
N ALA A 112 0.21 11.88 -14.99
CA ALA A 112 0.29 12.63 -13.73
C ALA A 112 -1.11 12.95 -13.16
N ALA A 113 -2.11 13.14 -13.99
CA ALA A 113 -3.47 13.42 -13.54
C ALA A 113 -4.08 12.21 -12.84
N ALA A 114 -3.90 11.01 -13.39
CA ALA A 114 -4.38 9.78 -12.76
C ALA A 114 -3.70 9.55 -11.40
N ARG A 115 -2.39 9.75 -11.35
CA ARG A 115 -1.64 9.63 -10.11
C ARG A 115 -2.08 10.64 -9.06
N ALA A 116 -2.31 11.89 -9.46
CA ALA A 116 -2.76 12.94 -8.56
C ALA A 116 -4.16 12.63 -8.00
N GLU A 117 -5.06 12.13 -8.82
CA GLU A 117 -6.38 11.72 -8.37
C GLU A 117 -6.30 10.65 -7.28
N ALA A 118 -5.48 9.62 -7.50
CA ALA A 118 -5.30 8.57 -6.51
C ALA A 118 -4.75 9.12 -5.19
N LEU A 119 -3.73 9.97 -5.25
CA LEU A 119 -3.13 10.56 -4.05
C LEU A 119 -4.13 11.45 -3.30
N GLN A 120 -4.99 12.18 -4.01
CA GLN A 120 -6.05 12.98 -3.39
C GLN A 120 -7.01 12.11 -2.57
N TYR A 121 -7.43 10.97 -3.11
CA TYR A 121 -8.32 10.07 -2.38
C TYR A 121 -7.65 9.48 -1.15
N ILE A 122 -6.37 9.17 -1.25
CA ILE A 122 -5.59 8.64 -0.11
C ILE A 122 -5.49 9.70 1.01
N GLN A 123 -5.30 10.96 0.65
CA GLN A 123 -5.11 12.05 1.60
C GLN A 123 -6.39 12.53 2.27
N ARG A 124 -7.57 12.17 1.75
CA ARG A 124 -8.82 12.55 2.37
C ARG A 124 -8.95 11.95 3.76
N PRO A 125 -9.50 12.70 4.74
CA PRO A 125 -9.78 12.13 6.04
C PRO A 125 -10.65 10.87 5.89
N GLY A 126 -10.28 9.81 6.59
CA GLY A 126 -11.09 8.61 6.63
C GLY A 126 -12.43 8.88 7.30
N ASN A 127 -13.42 8.06 7.01
CA ASN A 127 -14.72 8.08 7.69
C ASN A 127 -15.56 9.33 7.41
N ALA A 128 -15.39 9.95 6.25
CA ALA A 128 -16.16 11.16 5.90
C ALA A 128 -17.67 10.93 5.85
N TRP A 129 -18.11 9.69 5.86
CA TRP A 129 -19.53 9.32 5.76
C TRP A 129 -20.01 8.46 6.94
N ARG A 130 -19.31 8.56 8.03
CA ARG A 130 -19.75 7.98 9.30
C ARG A 130 -20.64 8.93 10.06
#